data_e9f16f380221b6fbcc10b187a37cb9e0
#
_entry.id   e9f16f380221b6fbcc10b187a37cb9e0
#
_cell.length_a   1.000
_cell.length_b   1.000
_cell.length_c   1.000
_cell.angle_alpha   90.00
_cell.angle_beta   90.00
_cell.angle_gamma   90.00
#
_symmetry.space_group_name_H-M   'P 1'
#
loop_
_entity.id
_entity.type
_entity.pdbx_description
1 polymer ?
#
loop_
_entity_poly.entity_id
_entity_poly.type
_entity_poly.pdbx_seq_one_letter_code
_entity_poly.pdbx_strand_id
1 'polypeptide(L)'
;LSTEAVSIAESISKAYESFIETEERRSQQKSREYVYASSWRLCTRQMALDMITPGIVKPFETTTLANFRRGKDRERDLRSDLARAGRNATPQFELVGAEERFELRDHKGRVVIVGKVDAQLQFDRTRHPLEVKSWNPNLVAKVKKFEDLFEGRWTRSGAHQLLAYMLAMNIDLGFMLLDRNGLPLLLEVKLWENGNHERIEDFLNRAEVAMDAREWYRKLPSDVEGLDAQLAHMKEGQMPPFIDDPSECRKCPYFGSACNPPVSYDGADIITDETMLALLEQHETVKESHLLYDHAHDDLAEYLKVRTPKTFKDKNKKQIIAGDFLIEARWIGNTTLVFPDDKTKLQFQKKDPVGKFEMKITKVNQ
;
A
#
# COMPACT_ATOMS: atom_id res chain seq x y z
N LEU A 1 2.37 23.30 -42.36
CA LEU A 1 2.32 22.44 -41.18
C LEU A 1 3.16 21.21 -41.54
N SER A 2 4.45 21.17 -41.13
CA SER A 2 5.29 19.98 -41.29
C SER A 2 4.84 18.93 -40.30
N THR A 3 4.23 17.86 -40.78
CA THR A 3 4.06 16.63 -40.02
C THR A 3 5.47 16.03 -39.81
N GLU A 4 6.07 16.21 -38.62
CA GLU A 4 7.27 15.49 -38.27
C GLU A 4 6.99 14.00 -38.39
N ALA A 5 7.78 13.31 -39.17
CA ALA A 5 7.65 11.86 -39.35
C ALA A 5 8.04 11.20 -38.02
N VAL A 6 7.06 10.59 -37.36
CA VAL A 6 7.30 9.81 -36.13
C VAL A 6 8.31 8.71 -36.45
N SER A 7 9.37 8.56 -35.66
CA SER A 7 10.38 7.53 -35.87
C SER A 7 9.77 6.13 -35.71
N ILE A 8 10.32 5.14 -36.42
CA ILE A 8 9.89 3.74 -36.28
C ILE A 8 10.03 3.26 -34.83
N ALA A 9 11.12 3.64 -34.15
CA ALA A 9 11.35 3.30 -32.73
C ALA A 9 10.25 3.88 -31.82
N GLU A 10 9.84 5.11 -32.05
CA GLU A 10 8.76 5.77 -31.29
C GLU A 10 7.40 5.09 -31.54
N SER A 11 7.12 4.71 -32.80
CA SER A 11 5.91 3.95 -33.14
C SER A 11 5.87 2.60 -32.45
N ILE A 12 6.99 1.86 -32.38
CA ILE A 12 7.10 0.58 -31.68
C ILE A 12 6.91 0.76 -30.17
N SER A 13 7.54 1.79 -29.59
CA SER A 13 7.39 2.09 -28.15
C SER A 13 5.95 2.39 -27.78
N LYS A 14 5.27 3.23 -28.55
CA LYS A 14 3.83 3.55 -28.34
C LYS A 14 2.93 2.29 -28.49
N ALA A 15 3.21 1.45 -29.46
CA ALA A 15 2.46 0.19 -29.63
C ALA A 15 2.65 -0.75 -28.44
N TYR A 16 3.87 -0.85 -27.91
CA TYR A 16 4.17 -1.67 -26.73
C TYR A 16 3.49 -1.12 -25.46
N GLU A 17 3.54 0.20 -25.24
CA GLU A 17 2.84 0.86 -24.14
C GLU A 17 1.33 0.62 -24.20
N SER A 18 0.72 0.81 -25.37
CA SER A 18 -0.70 0.55 -25.62
C SER A 18 -1.07 -0.92 -25.36
N PHE A 19 -0.21 -1.87 -25.74
CA PHE A 19 -0.41 -3.28 -25.44
C PHE A 19 -0.42 -3.56 -23.94
N ILE A 20 0.56 -3.04 -23.18
CA ILE A 20 0.61 -3.20 -21.72
C ILE A 20 -0.64 -2.59 -21.07
N GLU A 21 -1.03 -1.39 -21.48
CA GLU A 21 -2.22 -0.72 -20.96
C GLU A 21 -3.48 -1.54 -21.19
N THR A 22 -3.66 -2.07 -22.40
CA THR A 22 -4.84 -2.83 -22.77
C THR A 22 -4.96 -4.12 -21.95
N GLU A 23 -3.88 -4.88 -21.85
CA GLU A 23 -3.87 -6.18 -21.17
C GLU A 23 -4.05 -6.03 -19.65
N GLU A 24 -3.33 -5.10 -19.02
CA GLU A 24 -3.39 -4.94 -17.56
C GLU A 24 -4.67 -4.22 -17.12
N ARG A 25 -5.19 -3.25 -17.86
CA ARG A 25 -6.45 -2.56 -17.53
C ARG A 25 -7.66 -3.49 -17.58
N ARG A 26 -7.70 -4.45 -18.51
CA ARG A 26 -8.77 -5.47 -18.55
C ARG A 26 -8.89 -6.25 -17.24
N SER A 27 -7.77 -6.42 -16.53
CA SER A 27 -7.77 -7.12 -15.23
C SER A 27 -8.31 -6.27 -14.08
N GLN A 28 -8.27 -4.92 -14.19
CA GLN A 28 -8.61 -3.98 -13.12
C GLN A 28 -10.07 -3.51 -13.12
N GLN A 29 -10.75 -3.54 -14.26
CA GLN A 29 -12.10 -2.97 -14.42
C GLN A 29 -13.25 -3.88 -14.00
N LYS A 30 -12.96 -5.05 -13.42
CA LYS A 30 -14.02 -5.97 -13.01
C LYS A 30 -14.70 -5.50 -11.73
N SER A 31 -16.03 -5.35 -11.78
CA SER A 31 -16.85 -5.21 -10.58
C SER A 31 -16.51 -6.33 -9.59
N ARG A 32 -16.27 -5.95 -8.34
CA ARG A 32 -15.91 -6.90 -7.29
C ARG A 32 -17.15 -7.30 -6.53
N GLU A 33 -17.48 -8.58 -6.56
CA GLU A 33 -18.59 -9.12 -5.76
C GLU A 33 -18.20 -9.41 -4.32
N TYR A 34 -16.94 -9.63 -4.06
CA TYR A 34 -16.36 -10.04 -2.80
C TYR A 34 -15.09 -9.26 -2.52
N VAL A 35 -14.64 -9.28 -1.28
CA VAL A 35 -13.30 -8.81 -0.94
C VAL A 35 -12.28 -9.84 -1.47
N TYR A 36 -11.31 -9.40 -2.24
CA TYR A 36 -10.21 -10.29 -2.63
C TYR A 36 -9.17 -10.39 -1.53
N ALA A 37 -8.61 -11.56 -1.28
CA ALA A 37 -7.56 -11.75 -0.28
C ALA A 37 -6.37 -10.81 -0.48
N SER A 38 -6.00 -10.54 -1.74
CA SER A 38 -4.97 -9.55 -2.11
C SER A 38 -5.39 -8.09 -1.90
N SER A 39 -6.67 -7.84 -1.62
CA SER A 39 -7.22 -6.49 -1.41
C SER A 39 -7.31 -6.12 0.07
N TRP A 40 -6.58 -6.81 0.94
CA TRP A 40 -6.47 -6.38 2.33
C TRP A 40 -6.05 -4.91 2.41
N ARG A 41 -6.77 -4.14 3.22
CA ARG A 41 -6.49 -2.73 3.48
C ARG A 41 -6.63 -2.47 4.96
N LEU A 42 -5.85 -1.54 5.47
CA LEU A 42 -6.00 -1.08 6.84
C LEU A 42 -7.33 -0.35 7.05
N CYS A 43 -7.83 0.32 6.02
CA CYS A 43 -9.11 1.03 6.03
C CYS A 43 -10.24 0.14 5.50
N THR A 44 -11.20 -0.21 6.36
CA THR A 44 -12.39 -0.99 6.00
C THR A 44 -13.28 -0.25 5.00
N ARG A 45 -13.38 1.09 5.14
CA ARG A 45 -14.11 1.94 4.20
C ARG A 45 -13.52 1.89 2.79
N GLN A 46 -12.19 1.82 2.65
CA GLN A 46 -11.56 1.61 1.35
C GLN A 46 -11.94 0.26 0.75
N MET A 47 -12.00 -0.81 1.56
CA MET A 47 -12.44 -2.13 1.06
C MET A 47 -13.88 -2.11 0.56
N ALA A 48 -14.77 -1.39 1.25
CA ALA A 48 -16.16 -1.20 0.80
C ALA A 48 -16.21 -0.42 -0.52
N LEU A 49 -15.47 0.69 -0.64
CA LEU A 49 -15.42 1.49 -1.85
C LEU A 49 -14.81 0.74 -3.04
N ASP A 50 -13.84 -0.14 -2.83
CA ASP A 50 -13.27 -1.02 -3.87
C ASP A 50 -14.35 -1.93 -4.53
N MET A 51 -15.42 -2.24 -3.80
CA MET A 51 -16.55 -3.03 -4.30
C MET A 51 -17.70 -2.16 -4.86
N ILE A 52 -17.94 -1.01 -4.24
CA ILE A 52 -19.04 -0.10 -4.59
C ILE A 52 -18.72 0.68 -5.86
N THR A 53 -17.49 1.17 -6.00
CA THR A 53 -17.11 2.16 -7.01
C THR A 53 -15.80 1.83 -7.73
N PRO A 54 -15.69 0.65 -8.35
CA PRO A 54 -14.42 0.21 -8.97
C PRO A 54 -13.95 1.11 -10.12
N GLY A 55 -14.86 1.91 -10.72
CA GLY A 55 -14.57 2.78 -11.87
C GLY A 55 -14.00 4.17 -11.55
N ILE A 56 -13.98 4.57 -10.27
CA ILE A 56 -13.56 5.92 -9.86
C ILE A 56 -12.06 6.02 -9.63
N VAL A 57 -11.40 4.91 -9.41
CA VAL A 57 -9.96 4.88 -9.18
C VAL A 57 -9.24 5.36 -10.45
N LYS A 58 -8.42 6.40 -10.29
CA LYS A 58 -7.53 6.86 -11.37
C LYS A 58 -6.74 5.66 -11.90
N PRO A 59 -6.76 5.40 -13.20
CA PRO A 59 -6.02 4.28 -13.77
C PRO A 59 -4.52 4.42 -13.46
N PHE A 60 -3.87 3.30 -13.21
CA PHE A 60 -2.43 3.28 -13.00
C PHE A 60 -1.70 3.75 -14.25
N GLU A 61 -0.57 4.40 -14.04
CA GLU A 61 0.34 4.77 -15.13
C GLU A 61 0.93 3.52 -15.80
N THR A 62 1.25 3.62 -17.08
CA THR A 62 1.79 2.51 -17.89
C THR A 62 3.04 1.88 -17.27
N THR A 63 3.90 2.70 -16.66
CA THR A 63 5.11 2.22 -15.93
C THR A 63 4.75 1.34 -14.74
N THR A 64 3.70 1.69 -14.00
CA THR A 64 3.20 0.89 -12.88
C THR A 64 2.61 -0.43 -13.37
N LEU A 65 1.85 -0.40 -14.46
CA LEU A 65 1.30 -1.60 -15.10
C LEU A 65 2.40 -2.54 -15.60
N ALA A 66 3.45 -1.99 -16.21
CA ALA A 66 4.63 -2.76 -16.64
C ALA A 66 5.34 -3.43 -15.46
N ASN A 67 5.44 -2.73 -14.32
CA ASN A 67 6.01 -3.31 -13.10
C ASN A 67 5.15 -4.45 -12.54
N PHE A 68 3.82 -4.33 -12.56
CA PHE A 68 2.93 -5.43 -12.16
C PHE A 68 3.11 -6.66 -13.04
N ARG A 69 3.21 -6.47 -14.37
CA ARG A 69 3.48 -7.56 -15.30
C ARG A 69 4.81 -8.24 -15.00
N ARG A 70 5.88 -7.46 -14.85
CA ARG A 70 7.21 -8.00 -14.49
C ARG A 70 7.16 -8.79 -13.19
N GLY A 71 6.42 -8.29 -12.19
CA GLY A 71 6.19 -9.00 -10.93
C GLY A 71 5.56 -10.38 -11.15
N LYS A 72 4.46 -10.46 -11.90
CA LYS A 72 3.77 -11.72 -12.23
C LYS A 72 4.67 -12.71 -12.98
N ASP A 73 5.45 -12.22 -13.93
CA ASP A 73 6.41 -13.06 -14.68
C ASP A 73 7.47 -13.63 -13.74
N ARG A 74 8.02 -12.80 -12.86
CA ARG A 74 9.01 -13.24 -11.88
C ARG A 74 8.45 -14.24 -10.86
N GLU A 75 7.22 -14.05 -10.37
CA GLU A 75 6.54 -14.98 -9.47
C GLU A 75 6.33 -16.36 -10.15
N ARG A 76 6.01 -16.36 -11.44
CA ARG A 76 5.91 -17.61 -12.24
C ARG A 76 7.26 -18.32 -12.33
N ASP A 77 8.34 -17.59 -12.59
CA ASP A 77 9.70 -18.14 -12.66
C ASP A 77 10.13 -18.74 -11.31
N LEU A 78 9.88 -18.02 -10.21
CA LEU A 78 10.17 -18.51 -8.86
C LEU A 78 9.43 -19.82 -8.53
N ARG A 79 8.15 -19.93 -8.91
CA ARG A 79 7.39 -21.17 -8.76
C ARG A 79 8.01 -22.32 -9.58
N SER A 80 8.40 -22.04 -10.82
CA SER A 80 9.06 -23.03 -11.69
C SER A 80 10.39 -23.51 -11.11
N ASP A 81 11.19 -22.60 -10.57
CA ASP A 81 12.47 -22.92 -9.92
C ASP A 81 12.26 -23.75 -8.66
N LEU A 82 11.29 -23.36 -7.82
CA LEU A 82 10.94 -24.09 -6.61
C LEU A 82 10.46 -25.52 -6.94
N ALA A 83 9.62 -25.69 -7.96
CA ALA A 83 9.15 -27.00 -8.39
C ALA A 83 10.30 -27.92 -8.86
N ARG A 84 11.32 -27.34 -9.50
CA ARG A 84 12.53 -28.10 -9.87
C ARG A 84 13.39 -28.46 -8.67
N ALA A 85 13.53 -27.53 -7.73
CA ALA A 85 14.29 -27.73 -6.50
C ALA A 85 13.67 -28.82 -5.61
N GLY A 86 12.34 -28.92 -5.55
CA GLY A 86 11.61 -29.88 -4.71
C GLY A 86 11.95 -31.34 -4.98
N ARG A 87 12.35 -31.68 -6.21
CA ARG A 87 12.76 -33.05 -6.59
C ARG A 87 14.05 -33.50 -5.92
N ASN A 88 14.91 -32.54 -5.57
CA ASN A 88 16.21 -32.78 -4.95
C ASN A 88 16.26 -32.40 -3.46
N ALA A 89 15.13 -31.95 -2.91
CA ALA A 89 15.04 -31.55 -1.50
C ALA A 89 14.97 -32.74 -0.56
N THR A 90 15.28 -32.51 0.71
CA THR A 90 15.09 -33.49 1.77
C THR A 90 14.37 -32.83 2.94
N PRO A 91 13.10 -33.14 3.22
CA PRO A 91 12.23 -34.07 2.46
C PRO A 91 11.91 -33.56 1.05
N GLN A 92 11.62 -34.47 0.12
CA GLN A 92 11.11 -34.12 -1.21
C GLN A 92 9.73 -33.50 -1.09
N PHE A 93 9.45 -32.51 -1.97
CA PHE A 93 8.13 -31.91 -2.08
C PHE A 93 7.74 -31.68 -3.54
N GLU A 94 6.46 -31.56 -3.76
CA GLU A 94 5.87 -31.22 -5.07
C GLU A 94 5.13 -29.90 -4.97
N LEU A 95 5.14 -29.14 -6.06
CA LEU A 95 4.31 -27.95 -6.25
C LEU A 95 3.02 -28.38 -6.96
N VAL A 96 1.89 -28.20 -6.31
CA VAL A 96 0.57 -28.60 -6.80
C VAL A 96 -0.45 -27.47 -6.65
N GLY A 97 -1.65 -27.61 -7.23
CA GLY A 97 -2.79 -26.74 -6.97
C GLY A 97 -2.56 -25.26 -7.35
N ALA A 98 -1.81 -24.98 -8.43
CA ALA A 98 -1.58 -23.61 -8.87
C ALA A 98 -2.88 -22.90 -9.24
N GLU A 99 -3.04 -21.66 -8.74
CA GLU A 99 -4.22 -20.79 -8.93
C GLU A 99 -5.57 -21.41 -8.48
N GLU A 100 -5.53 -22.31 -7.52
CA GLU A 100 -6.74 -22.91 -6.96
C GLU A 100 -7.54 -21.85 -6.18
N ARG A 101 -8.84 -21.77 -6.51
CA ARG A 101 -9.74 -20.79 -5.90
C ARG A 101 -10.15 -21.25 -4.51
N PHE A 102 -10.23 -20.32 -3.58
CA PHE A 102 -10.79 -20.52 -2.24
C PHE A 102 -11.80 -19.43 -1.90
N GLU A 103 -12.60 -19.71 -0.87
CA GLU A 103 -13.61 -18.82 -0.33
C GLU A 103 -13.58 -18.87 1.19
N LEU A 104 -13.66 -17.70 1.82
CA LEU A 104 -13.94 -17.58 3.24
C LEU A 104 -15.35 -17.06 3.44
N ARG A 105 -16.04 -17.65 4.40
CA ARG A 105 -17.41 -17.30 4.73
C ARG A 105 -17.47 -16.67 6.12
N ASP A 106 -18.40 -15.74 6.27
CA ASP A 106 -18.72 -15.16 7.57
C ASP A 106 -19.58 -16.14 8.42
N HIS A 107 -19.90 -15.71 9.64
CA HIS A 107 -20.75 -16.47 10.55
C HIS A 107 -22.19 -16.67 10.04
N LYS A 108 -22.64 -15.92 9.04
CA LYS A 108 -23.93 -16.07 8.34
C LYS A 108 -23.84 -17.02 7.16
N GLY A 109 -22.66 -17.59 6.89
CA GLY A 109 -22.42 -18.49 5.75
C GLY A 109 -22.25 -17.77 4.41
N ARG A 110 -22.22 -16.42 4.37
CA ARG A 110 -21.98 -15.65 3.14
C ARG A 110 -20.51 -15.70 2.78
N VAL A 111 -20.21 -15.84 1.49
CA VAL A 111 -18.85 -15.66 1.01
C VAL A 111 -18.46 -14.18 1.14
N VAL A 112 -17.40 -13.89 1.86
CA VAL A 112 -16.93 -12.50 2.09
C VAL A 112 -15.54 -12.27 1.53
N ILE A 113 -14.65 -13.26 1.56
CA ILE A 113 -13.33 -13.18 0.97
C ILE A 113 -13.16 -14.28 -0.06
N VAL A 114 -12.61 -13.93 -1.21
CA VAL A 114 -12.25 -14.88 -2.25
C VAL A 114 -10.79 -14.65 -2.66
N GLY A 115 -10.18 -15.70 -3.19
CA GLY A 115 -8.82 -15.58 -3.72
C GLY A 115 -8.41 -16.81 -4.51
N LYS A 116 -7.18 -16.75 -4.98
CA LYS A 116 -6.50 -17.86 -5.63
C LYS A 116 -5.15 -18.03 -4.96
N VAL A 117 -4.86 -19.23 -4.50
CA VAL A 117 -3.55 -19.56 -3.97
C VAL A 117 -2.55 -19.66 -5.13
N ASP A 118 -1.36 -19.10 -4.97
CA ASP A 118 -0.35 -19.13 -6.03
C ASP A 118 0.11 -20.55 -6.35
N ALA A 119 0.28 -21.37 -5.32
CA ALA A 119 0.57 -22.80 -5.40
C ALA A 119 0.39 -23.45 -4.02
N GLN A 120 0.55 -24.76 -3.95
CA GLN A 120 0.62 -25.51 -2.69
C GLN A 120 1.87 -26.38 -2.70
N LEU A 121 2.59 -26.41 -1.58
CA LEU A 121 3.65 -27.36 -1.33
C LEU A 121 3.05 -28.65 -0.78
N GLN A 122 3.27 -29.74 -1.46
CA GLN A 122 2.84 -31.07 -0.98
C GLN A 122 4.04 -31.88 -0.51
N PHE A 123 4.03 -32.26 0.76
CA PHE A 123 4.93 -33.23 1.36
C PHE A 123 4.15 -34.06 2.37
N ASP A 124 4.54 -35.30 2.57
CA ASP A 124 3.86 -36.26 3.45
C ASP A 124 2.34 -36.35 3.23
N ARG A 125 1.90 -36.27 1.95
CA ARG A 125 0.50 -36.27 1.51
C ARG A 125 -0.33 -35.06 1.98
N THR A 126 0.27 -34.09 2.68
CA THR A 126 -0.39 -32.86 3.12
C THR A 126 -0.05 -31.73 2.15
N ARG A 127 -1.06 -30.92 1.83
CA ARG A 127 -0.89 -29.74 0.98
C ARG A 127 -0.88 -28.49 1.85
N HIS A 128 0.11 -27.66 1.66
CA HIS A 128 0.32 -26.43 2.39
C HIS A 128 0.28 -25.24 1.45
N PRO A 129 -0.49 -24.19 1.71
CA PRO A 129 -0.56 -23.03 0.83
C PRO A 129 0.80 -22.34 0.73
N LEU A 130 1.11 -21.90 -0.46
CA LEU A 130 2.30 -21.12 -0.80
C LEU A 130 1.88 -19.81 -1.46
N GLU A 131 2.31 -18.72 -0.89
CA GLU A 131 2.22 -17.38 -1.49
C GLU A 131 3.59 -16.96 -2.00
N VAL A 132 3.66 -16.45 -3.24
CA VAL A 132 4.90 -16.02 -3.88
C VAL A 132 4.85 -14.52 -4.15
N LYS A 133 5.89 -13.80 -3.75
CA LYS A 133 5.98 -12.35 -3.94
C LYS A 133 7.33 -11.93 -4.49
N SER A 134 7.27 -11.13 -5.56
CA SER A 134 8.42 -10.51 -6.21
C SER A 134 8.45 -8.99 -5.96
N TRP A 135 8.34 -8.60 -4.70
CA TRP A 135 8.37 -7.19 -4.33
C TRP A 135 9.74 -6.55 -4.61
N ASN A 136 9.75 -5.21 -4.61
CA ASN A 136 11.01 -4.47 -4.67
C ASN A 136 11.98 -5.00 -3.59
N PRO A 137 13.21 -5.38 -3.96
CA PRO A 137 14.18 -5.97 -3.04
C PRO A 137 14.44 -5.15 -1.77
N ASN A 138 14.34 -3.82 -1.85
CA ASN A 138 14.51 -2.94 -0.69
C ASN A 138 13.39 -3.12 0.36
N LEU A 139 12.20 -3.54 -0.05
CA LEU A 139 11.09 -3.83 0.86
C LEU A 139 11.32 -5.12 1.65
N VAL A 140 11.95 -6.10 1.04
CA VAL A 140 12.17 -7.42 1.62
C VAL A 140 13.57 -7.63 2.20
N ALA A 141 14.49 -6.68 2.00
CA ALA A 141 15.87 -6.78 2.47
C ALA A 141 16.00 -7.00 3.99
N LYS A 142 15.08 -6.40 4.75
CA LYS A 142 15.06 -6.47 6.23
C LYS A 142 14.20 -7.60 6.78
N VAL A 143 13.42 -8.27 5.93
CA VAL A 143 12.53 -9.36 6.33
C VAL A 143 13.37 -10.57 6.72
N LYS A 144 13.22 -11.06 7.93
CA LYS A 144 13.87 -12.27 8.46
C LYS A 144 12.86 -13.34 8.85
N LYS A 145 11.67 -12.93 9.25
CA LYS A 145 10.57 -13.79 9.69
C LYS A 145 9.25 -13.22 9.17
N PHE A 146 8.20 -14.02 9.22
CA PHE A 146 6.88 -13.65 8.65
C PHE A 146 6.29 -12.40 9.31
N GLU A 147 6.47 -12.23 10.62
CA GLU A 147 5.94 -11.09 11.36
C GLU A 147 6.49 -9.75 10.88
N ASP A 148 7.72 -9.72 10.36
CA ASP A 148 8.34 -8.49 9.83
C ASP A 148 7.53 -7.90 8.65
N LEU A 149 6.74 -8.74 7.96
CA LEU A 149 5.90 -8.31 6.84
C LEU A 149 4.75 -7.39 7.28
N PHE A 150 4.30 -7.47 8.52
CA PHE A 150 3.22 -6.63 9.04
C PHE A 150 3.67 -5.20 9.34
N GLU A 151 4.95 -4.94 9.48
CA GLU A 151 5.51 -3.61 9.67
C GLU A 151 5.46 -2.78 8.37
N GLY A 152 5.55 -3.43 7.22
CA GLY A 152 5.55 -2.80 5.93
C GLY A 152 4.14 -2.59 5.35
N ARG A 153 3.83 -1.36 4.91
CA ARG A 153 2.53 -1.06 4.28
C ARG A 153 2.23 -1.97 3.08
N TRP A 154 3.23 -2.22 2.25
CA TRP A 154 3.07 -2.99 1.00
C TRP A 154 3.17 -4.50 1.20
N THR A 155 3.86 -4.93 2.25
CA THR A 155 4.10 -6.35 2.51
C THR A 155 2.97 -7.00 3.30
N ARG A 156 2.30 -6.24 4.18
CA ARG A 156 1.24 -6.76 5.04
C ARG A 156 0.04 -7.33 4.28
N SER A 157 -0.29 -6.82 3.08
CA SER A 157 -1.39 -7.38 2.30
C SER A 157 -1.10 -8.80 1.81
N GLY A 158 0.13 -9.10 1.40
CA GLY A 158 0.53 -10.46 1.03
C GLY A 158 0.58 -11.40 2.23
N ALA A 159 0.98 -10.91 3.40
CA ALA A 159 0.93 -11.70 4.62
C ALA A 159 -0.51 -12.10 4.98
N HIS A 160 -1.46 -11.15 4.96
CA HIS A 160 -2.88 -11.46 5.19
C HIS A 160 -3.47 -12.36 4.11
N GLN A 161 -3.00 -12.26 2.88
CA GLN A 161 -3.40 -13.13 1.79
C GLN A 161 -3.05 -14.60 2.09
N LEU A 162 -1.82 -14.88 2.53
CA LEU A 162 -1.42 -16.22 2.94
C LEU A 162 -2.24 -16.74 4.11
N LEU A 163 -2.45 -15.91 5.16
CA LEU A 163 -3.28 -16.30 6.31
C LEU A 163 -4.72 -16.63 5.89
N ALA A 164 -5.28 -15.91 4.92
CA ALA A 164 -6.59 -16.21 4.38
C ALA A 164 -6.65 -17.58 3.69
N TYR A 165 -5.60 -17.96 2.98
CA TYR A 165 -5.51 -19.31 2.39
C TYR A 165 -5.42 -20.39 3.47
N MET A 166 -4.57 -20.18 4.47
CA MET A 166 -4.40 -21.14 5.57
C MET A 166 -5.72 -21.37 6.32
N LEU A 167 -6.46 -20.29 6.61
CA LEU A 167 -7.76 -20.39 7.27
C LEU A 167 -8.80 -21.11 6.38
N ALA A 168 -8.86 -20.75 5.08
CA ALA A 168 -9.80 -21.36 4.13
C ALA A 168 -9.56 -22.86 3.92
N MET A 169 -8.31 -23.28 3.97
CA MET A 169 -7.89 -24.68 3.84
C MET A 169 -7.93 -25.43 5.18
N ASN A 170 -8.16 -24.73 6.29
CA ASN A 170 -8.06 -25.25 7.66
C ASN A 170 -6.69 -25.94 7.92
N ILE A 171 -5.62 -25.27 7.53
CA ILE A 171 -4.24 -25.77 7.60
C ILE A 171 -3.42 -24.83 8.48
N ASP A 172 -2.73 -25.40 9.49
CA ASP A 172 -1.87 -24.62 10.40
C ASP A 172 -0.55 -24.18 9.76
N LEU A 173 0.00 -24.92 8.81
CA LEU A 173 1.30 -24.66 8.20
C LEU A 173 1.12 -24.09 6.79
N GLY A 174 1.74 -22.94 6.52
CA GLY A 174 1.82 -22.31 5.22
C GLY A 174 3.20 -21.76 4.92
N PHE A 175 3.43 -21.33 3.68
CA PHE A 175 4.72 -20.85 3.23
C PHE A 175 4.62 -19.56 2.43
N MET A 176 5.59 -18.67 2.62
CA MET A 176 5.75 -17.48 1.82
C MET A 176 7.12 -17.43 1.17
N LEU A 177 7.15 -17.36 -0.15
CA LEU A 177 8.36 -17.26 -0.95
C LEU A 177 8.57 -15.82 -1.40
N LEU A 178 9.67 -15.21 -0.98
CA LEU A 178 10.02 -13.83 -1.31
C LEU A 178 11.23 -13.79 -2.23
N ASP A 179 11.16 -13.01 -3.32
CA ASP A 179 12.33 -12.73 -4.15
C ASP A 179 13.28 -11.78 -3.44
N ARG A 180 14.52 -12.22 -3.22
CA ARG A 180 15.61 -11.40 -2.66
C ARG A 180 16.78 -11.33 -3.62
N ASN A 181 16.62 -10.57 -4.72
CA ASN A 181 17.69 -10.39 -5.71
C ASN A 181 18.28 -11.70 -6.25
N GLY A 182 17.43 -12.66 -6.56
CA GLY A 182 17.86 -13.94 -7.16
C GLY A 182 18.04 -15.09 -6.19
N LEU A 183 18.21 -14.83 -4.88
CA LEU A 183 18.13 -15.88 -3.85
C LEU A 183 16.81 -15.73 -3.10
N PRO A 184 15.83 -16.61 -3.33
CA PRO A 184 14.55 -16.54 -2.67
C PRO A 184 14.67 -16.83 -1.18
N LEU A 185 13.87 -16.12 -0.36
CA LEU A 185 13.67 -16.43 1.04
C LEU A 185 12.34 -17.16 1.19
N LEU A 186 12.38 -18.38 1.72
CA LEU A 186 11.19 -19.13 2.09
C LEU A 186 10.93 -18.94 3.59
N LEU A 187 9.76 -18.45 3.94
CA LEU A 187 9.31 -18.30 5.32
C LEU A 187 8.26 -19.36 5.63
N GLU A 188 8.44 -20.05 6.73
CA GLU A 188 7.45 -20.93 7.32
C GLU A 188 6.49 -20.11 8.19
N VAL A 189 5.19 -20.40 8.11
CA VAL A 189 4.14 -19.66 8.79
C VAL A 189 3.20 -20.63 9.48
N LYS A 190 2.91 -20.39 10.76
CA LYS A 190 1.91 -21.12 11.50
C LYS A 190 0.72 -20.25 11.84
N LEU A 191 -0.46 -20.72 11.51
CA LEU A 191 -1.69 -19.96 11.66
C LEU A 191 -2.01 -19.64 13.13
N TRP A 192 -1.75 -20.61 14.02
CA TRP A 192 -2.10 -20.50 15.43
C TRP A 192 -1.00 -19.91 16.31
N GLU A 193 0.08 -19.41 15.71
CA GLU A 193 1.19 -18.81 16.43
C GLU A 193 1.32 -17.31 16.13
N ASN A 194 1.99 -16.58 17.00
CA ASN A 194 2.40 -15.17 16.80
C ASN A 194 1.26 -14.18 16.49
N GLY A 195 0.03 -14.46 16.91
CA GLY A 195 -1.14 -13.61 16.66
C GLY A 195 -1.64 -13.66 15.22
N ASN A 196 -1.28 -14.67 14.43
CA ASN A 196 -1.68 -14.79 13.03
C ASN A 196 -3.18 -15.09 12.88
N HIS A 197 -3.73 -15.90 13.78
CA HIS A 197 -5.15 -16.20 13.78
C HIS A 197 -5.99 -14.94 14.06
N GLU A 198 -5.61 -14.14 15.04
CA GLU A 198 -6.28 -12.90 15.38
C GLU A 198 -6.24 -11.89 14.22
N ARG A 199 -5.13 -11.84 13.49
CA ARG A 199 -5.00 -10.97 12.32
C ARG A 199 -5.93 -11.36 11.17
N ILE A 200 -6.09 -12.65 10.92
CA ILE A 200 -7.00 -13.10 9.87
C ILE A 200 -8.46 -13.00 10.29
N GLU A 201 -8.78 -13.20 11.55
CA GLU A 201 -10.12 -12.94 12.07
C GLU A 201 -10.49 -11.45 11.98
N ASP A 202 -9.56 -10.52 12.32
CA ASP A 202 -9.76 -9.10 12.09
C ASP A 202 -10.03 -8.79 10.61
N PHE A 203 -9.26 -9.40 9.70
CA PHE A 203 -9.51 -9.24 8.27
C PHE A 203 -10.89 -9.75 7.85
N LEU A 204 -11.30 -10.91 8.33
CA LEU A 204 -12.62 -11.50 8.04
C LEU A 204 -13.76 -10.59 8.54
N ASN A 205 -13.66 -10.12 9.79
CA ASN A 205 -14.64 -9.20 10.38
C ASN A 205 -14.73 -7.88 9.57
N ARG A 206 -13.62 -7.32 9.17
CA ARG A 206 -13.60 -6.10 8.34
C ARG A 206 -14.14 -6.33 6.94
N ALA A 207 -13.88 -7.50 6.35
CA ALA A 207 -14.46 -7.88 5.08
C ALA A 207 -15.98 -8.03 5.17
N GLU A 208 -16.50 -8.59 6.27
CA GLU A 208 -17.93 -8.66 6.54
C GLU A 208 -18.59 -7.27 6.59
N VAL A 209 -17.98 -6.34 7.36
CA VAL A 209 -18.46 -4.95 7.45
C VAL A 209 -18.43 -4.25 6.08
N ALA A 210 -17.39 -4.49 5.26
CA ALA A 210 -17.33 -3.94 3.92
C ALA A 210 -18.39 -4.52 2.98
N MET A 211 -18.70 -5.81 3.12
CA MET A 211 -19.79 -6.49 2.38
C MET A 211 -21.16 -5.96 2.78
N ASP A 212 -21.40 -5.74 4.08
CA ASP A 212 -22.65 -5.18 4.57
C ASP A 212 -22.87 -3.76 3.98
N ALA A 213 -21.84 -2.93 3.94
CA ALA A 213 -21.90 -1.61 3.29
C ALA A 213 -22.28 -1.71 1.80
N ARG A 214 -21.69 -2.65 1.08
CA ARG A 214 -22.02 -2.91 -0.33
C ARG A 214 -23.47 -3.36 -0.50
N GLU A 215 -23.97 -4.22 0.36
CA GLU A 215 -25.36 -4.66 0.32
C GLU A 215 -26.34 -3.52 0.59
N TRP A 216 -26.00 -2.59 1.50
CA TRP A 216 -26.77 -1.37 1.71
C TRP A 216 -26.75 -0.46 0.49
N TYR A 217 -25.57 -0.25 -0.09
CA TYR A 217 -25.43 0.55 -1.32
C TYR A 217 -26.31 0.03 -2.47
N ARG A 218 -26.37 -1.28 -2.66
CA ARG A 218 -27.21 -1.92 -3.69
C ARG A 218 -28.72 -1.75 -3.50
N LYS A 219 -29.14 -1.42 -2.30
CA LYS A 219 -30.56 -1.17 -1.97
C LYS A 219 -30.94 0.31 -2.10
N LEU A 220 -30.01 1.16 -2.47
CA LEU A 220 -30.32 2.58 -2.72
C LEU A 220 -31.27 2.73 -3.90
N PRO A 221 -32.14 3.76 -3.89
CA PRO A 221 -33.04 4.06 -4.99
C PRO A 221 -32.27 4.28 -6.30
N SER A 222 -32.76 3.73 -7.39
CA SER A 222 -32.13 3.80 -8.70
C SER A 222 -32.22 5.20 -9.36
N ASP A 223 -33.05 6.08 -8.82
CA ASP A 223 -33.25 7.46 -9.27
C ASP A 223 -32.22 8.44 -8.68
N VAL A 224 -31.38 8.00 -7.77
CA VAL A 224 -30.29 8.84 -7.24
C VAL A 224 -29.09 8.78 -8.19
N GLU A 225 -28.94 9.85 -8.97
CA GLU A 225 -27.83 9.98 -9.91
C GLU A 225 -26.56 10.53 -9.23
N GLY A 226 -25.44 9.91 -9.58
CA GLY A 226 -24.12 10.31 -9.09
C GLY A 226 -23.70 9.67 -7.77
N LEU A 227 -22.42 9.34 -7.69
CA LEU A 227 -21.86 8.61 -6.54
C LEU A 227 -21.96 9.39 -5.24
N ASP A 228 -21.65 10.70 -5.26
CA ASP A 228 -21.68 11.53 -4.06
C ASP A 228 -23.09 11.60 -3.47
N ALA A 229 -24.11 11.73 -4.32
CA ALA A 229 -25.51 11.69 -3.91
C ALA A 229 -25.88 10.31 -3.34
N GLN A 230 -25.46 9.23 -3.99
CA GLN A 230 -25.70 7.86 -3.53
C GLN A 230 -25.03 7.59 -2.17
N LEU A 231 -23.77 8.01 -1.99
CA LEU A 231 -23.06 7.86 -0.71
C LEU A 231 -23.71 8.74 0.39
N ALA A 232 -24.20 9.94 0.04
CA ALA A 232 -24.91 10.81 0.99
C ALA A 232 -26.26 10.22 1.43
N HIS A 233 -26.90 9.39 0.62
CA HIS A 233 -28.12 8.66 0.98
C HIS A 233 -27.88 7.47 1.94
N MET A 234 -26.63 7.01 2.09
CA MET A 234 -26.32 5.99 3.07
C MET A 234 -26.43 6.58 4.48
N LYS A 235 -27.20 5.93 5.33
CA LYS A 235 -27.37 6.34 6.73
C LYS A 235 -26.07 6.21 7.50
N GLU A 236 -25.94 7.01 8.56
CA GLU A 236 -24.85 6.86 9.50
C GLU A 236 -24.75 5.40 9.99
N GLY A 237 -23.56 4.84 9.99
CA GLY A 237 -23.30 3.44 10.35
C GLY A 237 -23.47 2.42 9.20
N GLN A 238 -23.98 2.80 8.04
CA GLN A 238 -24.05 1.90 6.87
C GLN A 238 -22.72 1.85 6.08
N MET A 239 -21.94 2.92 6.12
CA MET A 239 -20.56 2.90 5.65
C MET A 239 -19.62 2.64 6.82
N PRO A 240 -18.54 1.87 6.62
CA PRO A 240 -17.52 1.70 7.64
C PRO A 240 -16.97 3.06 8.10
N PRO A 241 -16.58 3.20 9.38
CA PRO A 241 -16.04 4.45 9.89
C PRO A 241 -14.76 4.85 9.13
N PHE A 242 -14.43 6.13 9.23
CA PHE A 242 -13.14 6.61 8.75
C PHE A 242 -12.03 6.01 9.61
N ILE A 243 -10.87 5.80 8.98
CA ILE A 243 -9.67 5.36 9.70
C ILE A 243 -9.07 6.54 10.47
N ASP A 244 -8.60 6.28 11.68
CA ASP A 244 -7.98 7.32 12.54
C ASP A 244 -6.57 7.75 12.05
N ASP A 245 -5.96 7.00 11.14
CA ASP A 245 -4.65 7.33 10.57
C ASP A 245 -4.76 8.07 9.23
N PRO A 246 -4.64 9.43 9.24
CA PRO A 246 -4.72 10.23 8.02
C PRO A 246 -3.58 9.94 7.03
N SER A 247 -2.48 9.33 7.47
CA SER A 247 -1.37 8.96 6.58
C SER A 247 -1.76 7.87 5.59
N GLU A 248 -2.70 7.00 5.95
CA GLU A 248 -3.27 6.00 5.07
C GLU A 248 -4.23 6.63 4.06
N CYS A 249 -5.01 7.64 4.48
CA CYS A 249 -5.95 8.34 3.59
C CYS A 249 -5.24 9.03 2.42
N ARG A 250 -4.10 9.68 2.65
CA ARG A 250 -3.35 10.38 1.59
C ARG A 250 -2.90 9.49 0.44
N LYS A 251 -2.82 8.19 0.66
CA LYS A 251 -2.43 7.21 -0.37
C LYS A 251 -3.62 6.40 -0.87
N CYS A 252 -4.81 6.71 -0.36
CA CYS A 252 -6.05 6.07 -0.76
C CYS A 252 -6.53 6.68 -2.10
N PRO A 253 -6.88 5.86 -3.09
CA PRO A 253 -7.34 6.35 -4.38
C PRO A 253 -8.70 7.07 -4.32
N TYR A 254 -9.45 6.92 -3.24
CA TYR A 254 -10.76 7.52 -3.01
C TYR A 254 -10.70 8.84 -2.24
N PHE A 255 -9.52 9.20 -1.70
CA PHE A 255 -9.35 10.42 -0.94
C PHE A 255 -9.52 11.66 -1.83
N GLY A 256 -10.33 12.60 -1.39
CA GLY A 256 -10.65 13.81 -2.17
C GLY A 256 -11.70 13.60 -3.28
N SER A 257 -12.22 12.37 -3.44
CA SER A 257 -13.29 12.05 -4.39
C SER A 257 -14.48 11.41 -3.67
N ALA A 258 -14.50 10.09 -3.56
CA ALA A 258 -15.57 9.34 -2.90
C ALA A 258 -15.44 9.28 -1.37
N CYS A 259 -14.34 9.74 -0.81
CA CYS A 259 -14.07 9.67 0.62
C CYS A 259 -13.34 10.92 1.12
N ASN A 260 -14.06 11.70 1.92
CA ASN A 260 -13.57 12.92 2.56
C ASN A 260 -13.64 12.71 4.08
N PRO A 261 -12.65 12.04 4.71
CA PRO A 261 -12.65 11.88 6.16
C PRO A 261 -12.60 13.26 6.81
N PRO A 262 -13.35 13.48 7.92
CA PRO A 262 -13.17 14.68 8.71
C PRO A 262 -11.71 14.73 9.14
N VAL A 263 -11.04 15.82 8.85
CA VAL A 263 -9.66 15.99 9.27
C VAL A 263 -9.70 16.22 10.77
N SER A 264 -9.27 15.23 11.55
CA SER A 264 -9.03 15.46 12.99
C SER A 264 -7.77 16.30 13.10
N TYR A 265 -7.95 17.48 13.66
CA TYR A 265 -6.88 18.43 13.91
C TYR A 265 -6.34 18.34 15.35
N ASP A 266 -6.68 17.25 16.06
CA ASP A 266 -6.24 17.05 17.43
C ASP A 266 -4.71 17.08 17.50
N GLY A 267 -4.20 18.05 18.24
CA GLY A 267 -2.77 18.29 18.39
C GLY A 267 -2.09 19.02 17.24
N ALA A 268 -2.82 19.50 16.21
CA ALA A 268 -2.27 20.36 15.18
C ALA A 268 -2.33 21.82 15.59
N ASP A 269 -1.24 22.57 15.38
CA ASP A 269 -1.25 24.02 15.53
C ASP A 269 -1.95 24.64 14.33
N ILE A 270 -3.01 25.40 14.58
CA ILE A 270 -3.67 26.21 13.55
C ILE A 270 -2.87 27.50 13.41
N ILE A 271 -2.33 27.74 12.23
CA ILE A 271 -1.59 28.97 11.93
C ILE A 271 -2.43 29.80 10.97
N THR A 272 -2.75 31.02 11.41
CA THR A 272 -3.48 32.03 10.63
C THR A 272 -2.56 33.18 10.17
N ASP A 273 -1.24 32.96 10.22
CA ASP A 273 -0.25 33.94 9.79
C ASP A 273 -0.38 34.19 8.27
N GLU A 274 -0.73 35.43 7.91
CA GLU A 274 -0.98 35.82 6.51
C GLU A 274 0.25 35.61 5.62
N THR A 275 1.46 35.81 6.16
CA THR A 275 2.71 35.59 5.42
C THR A 275 2.87 34.10 5.05
N MET A 276 2.56 33.23 6.00
CA MET A 276 2.64 31.78 5.78
C MET A 276 1.59 31.31 4.78
N LEU A 277 0.36 31.83 4.87
CA LEU A 277 -0.71 31.51 3.91
C LEU A 277 -0.33 31.93 2.50
N ALA A 278 0.21 33.14 2.33
CA ALA A 278 0.67 33.65 1.04
C ALA A 278 1.80 32.80 0.46
N LEU A 279 2.77 32.35 1.28
CA LEU A 279 3.85 31.44 0.86
C LEU A 279 3.32 30.07 0.45
N LEU A 280 2.30 29.54 1.12
CA LEU A 280 1.66 28.27 0.76
C LEU A 280 0.91 28.35 -0.56
N GLU A 281 0.18 29.46 -0.78
CA GLU A 281 -0.49 29.72 -2.06
C GLU A 281 0.52 29.86 -3.21
N GLN A 282 1.60 30.62 -2.98
CA GLN A 282 2.69 30.75 -3.93
C GLN A 282 3.35 29.40 -4.23
N HIS A 283 3.64 28.60 -3.19
CA HIS A 283 4.19 27.25 -3.34
C HIS A 283 3.30 26.35 -4.21
N GLU A 284 1.99 26.35 -4.02
CA GLU A 284 1.08 25.52 -4.83
C GLU A 284 0.97 26.05 -6.27
N THR A 285 0.92 27.36 -6.45
CA THR A 285 0.82 28.00 -7.77
C THR A 285 2.04 27.76 -8.64
N VAL A 286 3.24 27.71 -8.04
CA VAL A 286 4.51 27.56 -8.77
C VAL A 286 5.05 26.14 -8.80
N LYS A 287 4.29 25.18 -8.32
CA LYS A 287 4.67 23.77 -8.21
C LYS A 287 5.10 23.13 -9.53
N GLU A 288 4.56 23.62 -10.65
CA GLU A 288 4.93 23.18 -11.99
C GLU A 288 6.19 23.87 -12.53
N SER A 289 6.60 24.97 -11.90
CA SER A 289 7.83 25.70 -12.26
C SER A 289 8.94 25.39 -11.26
N HIS A 290 9.81 24.47 -11.62
CA HIS A 290 10.84 23.87 -10.74
C HIS A 290 11.67 24.90 -9.93
N LEU A 291 12.10 25.99 -10.55
CA LEU A 291 12.95 27.00 -9.88
C LEU A 291 12.18 27.82 -8.84
N LEU A 292 10.97 28.24 -9.16
CA LEU A 292 10.13 29.03 -8.24
C LEU A 292 9.59 28.14 -7.11
N TYR A 293 9.30 26.87 -7.41
CA TYR A 293 8.91 25.88 -6.42
C TYR A 293 10.00 25.66 -5.36
N ASP A 294 11.25 25.47 -5.79
CA ASP A 294 12.38 25.24 -4.89
C ASP A 294 12.60 26.44 -3.96
N HIS A 295 12.55 27.68 -4.47
CA HIS A 295 12.66 28.87 -3.64
C HIS A 295 11.53 28.99 -2.61
N ALA A 296 10.29 28.83 -3.03
CA ALA A 296 9.13 28.90 -2.12
C ALA A 296 9.18 27.78 -1.06
N HIS A 297 9.65 26.58 -1.46
CA HIS A 297 9.84 25.46 -0.53
C HIS A 297 10.93 25.77 0.51
N ASP A 298 12.05 26.34 0.10
CA ASP A 298 13.16 26.67 0.99
C ASP A 298 12.78 27.78 1.98
N ASP A 299 12.09 28.81 1.53
CA ASP A 299 11.59 29.90 2.38
C ASP A 299 10.62 29.37 3.43
N LEU A 300 9.72 28.49 3.03
CA LEU A 300 8.78 27.82 3.95
C LEU A 300 9.52 26.94 4.97
N ALA A 301 10.53 26.21 4.50
CA ALA A 301 11.34 25.37 5.37
C ALA A 301 12.08 26.20 6.42
N GLU A 302 12.67 27.35 6.05
CA GLU A 302 13.32 28.25 7.00
C GLU A 302 12.34 28.84 8.03
N TYR A 303 11.14 29.26 7.58
CA TYR A 303 10.09 29.74 8.45
C TYR A 303 9.66 28.71 9.51
N LEU A 304 9.53 27.43 9.07
CA LEU A 304 9.10 26.34 9.95
C LEU A 304 10.20 25.80 10.85
N LYS A 305 11.48 25.88 10.44
CA LYS A 305 12.62 25.46 11.27
C LYS A 305 12.66 26.14 12.64
N VAL A 306 12.34 27.43 12.67
CA VAL A 306 12.31 28.22 13.91
C VAL A 306 11.16 27.78 14.83
N ARG A 307 10.05 27.34 14.26
CA ARG A 307 8.82 26.97 14.98
C ARG A 307 8.72 25.50 15.34
N THR A 308 9.58 24.66 14.78
CA THR A 308 9.59 23.20 15.03
C THR A 308 10.68 22.86 16.05
N PRO A 309 10.33 22.32 17.23
CA PRO A 309 11.32 21.95 18.23
C PRO A 309 12.39 20.99 17.68
N LYS A 310 13.66 21.28 17.97
CA LYS A 310 14.78 20.39 17.61
C LYS A 310 14.79 19.16 18.52
N THR A 311 13.85 18.26 18.33
CA THR A 311 13.83 16.97 19.02
C THR A 311 14.16 15.88 18.02
N PHE A 312 15.32 15.26 18.21
CA PHE A 312 15.79 14.14 17.36
C PHE A 312 15.22 12.77 17.79
N LYS A 313 14.26 12.74 18.69
CA LYS A 313 13.58 11.49 19.07
C LYS A 313 12.61 11.12 17.95
N ASP A 314 12.89 9.99 17.35
CA ASP A 314 12.05 9.38 16.31
C ASP A 314 10.57 9.41 16.69
N LYS A 315 9.76 9.94 15.83
CA LYS A 315 8.30 9.96 15.77
C LYS A 315 7.62 11.31 16.07
N ASN A 316 8.26 12.33 16.57
CA ASN A 316 7.58 13.60 16.79
C ASN A 316 7.56 14.45 15.51
N LYS A 317 6.64 14.12 14.60
CA LYS A 317 6.26 15.04 13.54
C LYS A 317 5.37 16.12 14.17
N LYS A 318 5.70 17.39 13.94
CA LYS A 318 4.78 18.48 14.20
C LYS A 318 3.82 18.61 13.02
N GLN A 319 2.54 18.56 13.28
CA GLN A 319 1.49 18.85 12.30
C GLN A 319 1.04 20.29 12.48
N ILE A 320 0.97 21.01 11.38
CA ILE A 320 0.61 22.41 11.31
C ILE A 320 -0.46 22.54 10.23
N ILE A 321 -1.53 23.27 10.55
CA ILE A 321 -2.59 23.59 9.61
C ILE A 321 -2.56 25.06 9.33
N ALA A 322 -2.53 25.42 8.05
CA ALA A 322 -2.54 26.78 7.57
C ALA A 322 -3.50 26.88 6.39
N GLY A 323 -4.71 27.42 6.62
CA GLY A 323 -5.78 27.40 5.60
C GLY A 323 -6.09 25.98 5.17
N ASP A 324 -6.07 25.74 3.87
CA ASP A 324 -6.34 24.43 3.24
C ASP A 324 -5.12 23.49 3.21
N PHE A 325 -4.05 23.81 3.94
CA PHE A 325 -2.82 23.05 3.90
C PHE A 325 -2.53 22.35 5.21
N LEU A 326 -2.19 21.06 5.12
CA LEU A 326 -1.60 20.28 6.21
C LEU A 326 -0.09 20.15 5.98
N ILE A 327 0.70 20.61 6.94
CA ILE A 327 2.16 20.57 6.90
C ILE A 327 2.65 19.62 7.98
N GLU A 328 3.48 18.67 7.61
CA GLU A 328 4.20 17.81 8.53
C GLU A 328 5.68 18.21 8.52
N ALA A 329 6.18 18.65 9.65
CA ALA A 329 7.56 19.07 9.82
C ALA A 329 8.27 18.23 10.89
N ARG A 330 9.52 17.86 10.64
CA ARG A 330 10.36 17.14 11.60
C ARG A 330 11.85 17.42 11.38
N TRP A 331 12.61 17.31 12.45
CA TRP A 331 14.06 17.25 12.38
C TRP A 331 14.52 15.79 12.32
N ILE A 332 15.37 15.47 11.35
CA ILE A 332 15.98 14.17 11.23
C ILE A 332 17.45 14.29 11.65
N GLY A 333 17.83 13.53 12.67
CA GLY A 333 19.23 13.44 13.08
C GLY A 333 20.05 12.67 12.05
N ASN A 334 21.09 13.29 11.53
CA ASN A 334 22.09 12.58 10.72
C ASN A 334 23.14 11.98 11.66
N THR A 335 23.49 10.73 11.45
CA THR A 335 24.65 10.12 12.11
C THR A 335 25.82 10.24 11.14
N THR A 336 26.71 11.19 11.40
CA THR A 336 27.97 11.30 10.66
C THR A 336 29.03 10.56 11.45
N LEU A 337 29.71 9.61 10.80
CA LEU A 337 30.88 8.97 11.36
C LEU A 337 32.06 9.93 11.22
N VAL A 338 32.45 10.58 12.31
CA VAL A 338 33.63 11.42 12.36
C VAL A 338 34.75 10.59 13.00
N PHE A 339 35.79 10.31 12.24
CA PHE A 339 36.95 9.58 12.71
C PHE A 339 38.09 10.57 12.98
N PRO A 340 38.67 10.61 14.20
CA PRO A 340 39.79 11.50 14.51
C PRO A 340 41.08 11.12 13.77
N ASP A 341 41.25 9.87 13.42
CA ASP A 341 42.31 9.33 12.58
C ASP A 341 41.95 7.94 12.00
N ASP A 342 42.77 7.44 11.05
CA ASP A 342 42.54 6.15 10.40
C ASP A 342 42.70 4.93 11.31
N LYS A 343 43.29 5.08 12.51
CA LYS A 343 43.48 3.98 13.48
C LYS A 343 42.29 3.85 14.43
N THR A 344 41.51 4.89 14.64
CA THR A 344 40.36 4.92 15.53
C THR A 344 39.01 4.77 14.82
N LYS A 345 39.02 4.46 13.53
CA LYS A 345 37.81 4.22 12.69
C LYS A 345 36.75 3.28 13.30
N LEU A 346 37.11 2.51 14.27
CA LEU A 346 36.23 1.47 14.85
C LEU A 346 35.64 1.84 16.21
N GLN A 347 35.96 2.96 16.84
CA GLN A 347 35.58 3.21 18.23
C GLN A 347 34.60 4.33 18.52
N PHE A 348 34.32 5.28 17.60
CA PHE A 348 33.47 6.41 17.97
C PHE A 348 32.49 6.82 16.85
N GLN A 349 31.21 6.53 17.07
CA GLN A 349 30.13 7.20 16.38
C GLN A 349 29.78 8.49 17.11
N LYS A 350 30.08 9.65 16.54
CA LYS A 350 29.59 10.93 17.02
C LYS A 350 28.32 11.27 16.23
N LYS A 351 27.20 11.44 16.91
CA LYS A 351 25.99 12.00 16.29
C LYS A 351 26.24 13.48 16.04
N ASP A 352 26.16 13.88 14.76
CA ASP A 352 26.18 15.28 14.39
C ASP A 352 24.88 15.94 14.92
N PRO A 353 24.96 17.02 15.71
CA PRO A 353 23.79 17.75 16.17
C PRO A 353 23.08 18.54 15.05
N VAL A 354 23.65 18.62 13.85
CA VAL A 354 23.03 19.27 12.69
C VAL A 354 22.12 18.27 12.00
N GLY A 355 20.88 18.22 12.46
CA GLY A 355 19.86 17.38 11.84
C GLY A 355 19.35 17.97 10.52
N LYS A 356 18.87 17.12 9.63
CA LYS A 356 18.15 17.49 8.42
C LYS A 356 16.71 17.85 8.78
N PHE A 357 16.23 19.00 8.30
CA PHE A 357 14.82 19.37 8.39
C PHE A 357 14.05 18.78 7.22
N GLU A 358 12.97 18.06 7.50
CA GLU A 358 12.05 17.58 6.49
C GLU A 358 10.67 18.18 6.70
N MET A 359 10.07 18.60 5.62
CA MET A 359 8.74 19.16 5.55
C MET A 359 7.95 18.48 4.43
N LYS A 360 6.69 18.20 4.69
CA LYS A 360 5.73 17.72 3.68
C LYS A 360 4.49 18.59 3.75
N ILE A 361 4.08 19.10 2.59
CA ILE A 361 2.88 19.94 2.44
C ILE A 361 1.84 19.16 1.65
N THR A 362 0.61 19.16 2.14
CA THR A 362 -0.53 18.53 1.47
C THR A 362 -1.69 19.51 1.46
N LYS A 363 -2.23 19.85 0.28
CA LYS A 363 -3.47 20.61 0.17
C LYS A 363 -4.63 19.68 0.52
N VAL A 364 -5.44 20.11 1.47
CA VAL A 364 -6.63 19.40 1.92
C VAL A 364 -7.81 20.11 1.27
N ASN A 365 -8.40 19.48 0.26
CA ASN A 365 -9.63 19.99 -0.32
C ASN A 365 -10.74 19.87 0.74
N GLN A 366 -11.36 20.98 1.08
CA GLN A 366 -12.56 21.02 1.93
C GLN A 366 -13.78 20.49 1.20
#